data_92dcaedb925f4616586cacd3770685a7
#
_entry.id   92dcaedb925f4616586cacd3770685a7
#
_cell.length_a   1.000
_cell.length_b   1.000
_cell.length_c   1.000
_cell.angle_alpha   90.00
_cell.angle_beta   90.00
_cell.angle_gamma   90.00
#
_symmetry.space_group_name_H-M   'P 1'
#
loop_
_entity.id
_entity.type
_entity.pdbx_description
1 polymer ?
#
loop_
_entity_poly.entity_id
_entity_poly.type
_entity_poly.pdbx_seq_one_letter_code
_entity_poly.pdbx_strand_id
1 'polypeptide(L)'
;INIMYNAARKHGKIVQVGQWQRSQPHFVDAINYLKSGKLGRIRTCKAWSYVDWKGAVPKVPDAPVPAGVNYDMWLGPAPKRPFNMNRFHFTWRWYWEYGNGLMTDWGVHLIDYILYGMGKSVPASVMAIGGKYAFPDDDMVTPDTMTAVYDFSDFTMIWEHTIGIGLGNWKRPHGMSYIGENGTLVLDRNGWEVFPEKQKIEAVPVQKNVGNGQDLHARNFLDCLENNTPEKLNAGIEVGRRVALVAQMGNVAYRTGEKIYWDDAKQQFKTDTANKLITPVYNNGYN
;
A
#
# COMPACT_ATOMS: atom_id res chain seq x y z
N ILE A 1 -9.53 -10.44 1.42
CA ILE A 1 -9.66 -9.50 0.28
C ILE A 1 -10.73 -10.04 -0.69
N ASN A 2 -10.55 -11.26 -1.25
CA ASN A 2 -11.46 -11.84 -2.24
C ASN A 2 -12.88 -12.07 -1.71
N ILE A 3 -13.03 -12.47 -0.45
CA ILE A 3 -14.36 -12.68 0.20
C ILE A 3 -15.12 -11.35 0.23
N MET A 4 -14.52 -10.27 0.69
CA MET A 4 -15.15 -8.94 0.73
C MET A 4 -15.52 -8.44 -0.68
N TYR A 5 -14.60 -8.58 -1.63
CA TYR A 5 -14.84 -8.21 -3.03
C TYR A 5 -16.04 -8.99 -3.62
N ASN A 6 -16.04 -10.32 -3.46
CA ASN A 6 -17.11 -11.17 -3.97
C ASN A 6 -18.45 -10.86 -3.29
N ALA A 7 -18.47 -10.60 -1.98
CA ALA A 7 -19.68 -10.23 -1.27
C ALA A 7 -20.23 -8.88 -1.75
N ALA A 8 -19.39 -7.87 -1.91
CA ALA A 8 -19.82 -6.57 -2.44
C ALA A 8 -20.45 -6.69 -3.83
N ARG A 9 -19.80 -7.45 -4.72
CA ARG A 9 -20.31 -7.72 -6.07
C ARG A 9 -21.61 -8.51 -6.06
N LYS A 10 -21.67 -9.62 -5.30
CA LYS A 10 -22.85 -10.48 -5.19
C LYS A 10 -24.09 -9.72 -4.71
N HIS A 11 -23.92 -8.80 -3.78
CA HIS A 11 -25.01 -8.05 -3.18
C HIS A 11 -25.22 -6.66 -3.80
N GLY A 12 -24.50 -6.30 -4.87
CA GLY A 12 -24.62 -5.01 -5.55
C GLY A 12 -24.37 -3.80 -4.63
N LYS A 13 -23.49 -3.95 -3.62
CA LYS A 13 -23.24 -2.88 -2.66
C LYS A 13 -22.18 -1.92 -3.14
N ILE A 14 -22.44 -0.62 -2.95
CA ILE A 14 -21.47 0.44 -3.20
C ILE A 14 -20.45 0.44 -2.08
N VAL A 15 -19.20 0.11 -2.41
CA VAL A 15 -18.10 0.04 -1.44
C VAL A 15 -16.95 0.88 -1.96
N GLN A 16 -16.55 1.90 -1.21
CA GLN A 16 -15.36 2.70 -1.46
C GLN A 16 -14.26 2.35 -0.47
N VAL A 17 -13.01 2.28 -0.94
CA VAL A 17 -11.82 2.08 -0.12
C VAL A 17 -11.05 3.38 0.09
N GLY A 18 -10.19 3.44 1.10
CA GLY A 18 -9.53 4.67 1.58
C GLY A 18 -8.40 5.22 0.71
N GLN A 19 -8.32 4.92 -0.59
CA GLN A 19 -7.34 5.47 -1.53
C GLN A 19 -7.72 6.89 -1.96
N TRP A 20 -7.87 7.80 -0.98
CA TRP A 20 -8.34 9.17 -1.16
C TRP A 20 -7.48 10.02 -2.11
N GLN A 21 -6.20 9.66 -2.29
CA GLN A 21 -5.31 10.31 -3.24
C GLN A 21 -5.88 10.27 -4.67
N ARG A 22 -6.71 9.28 -5.02
CA ARG A 22 -7.41 9.22 -6.31
C ARG A 22 -8.44 10.33 -6.52
N SER A 23 -8.83 11.02 -5.46
CA SER A 23 -9.72 12.19 -5.50
C SER A 23 -8.97 13.52 -5.39
N GLN A 24 -7.65 13.49 -5.15
CA GLN A 24 -6.83 14.66 -4.93
C GLN A 24 -6.40 15.29 -6.26
N PRO A 25 -6.69 16.57 -6.54
CA PRO A 25 -6.47 17.18 -7.86
C PRO A 25 -5.05 17.03 -8.40
N HIS A 26 -4.02 17.39 -7.62
CA HIS A 26 -2.64 17.32 -8.10
C HIS A 26 -2.18 15.87 -8.41
N PHE A 27 -2.75 14.87 -7.74
CA PHE A 27 -2.51 13.48 -8.08
C PHE A 27 -3.16 13.11 -9.42
N VAL A 28 -4.38 13.58 -9.67
CA VAL A 28 -5.07 13.40 -10.96
C VAL A 28 -4.29 14.06 -12.08
N ASP A 29 -3.80 15.28 -11.88
CA ASP A 29 -3.01 16.02 -12.85
C ASP A 29 -1.68 15.31 -13.17
N ALA A 30 -0.99 14.78 -12.16
CA ALA A 30 0.22 14.00 -12.36
C ALA A 30 -0.02 12.76 -13.23
N ILE A 31 -1.13 12.04 -13.00
CA ILE A 31 -1.51 10.89 -13.82
C ILE A 31 -1.90 11.31 -15.25
N ASN A 32 -2.57 12.43 -15.42
CA ASN A 32 -2.86 12.97 -16.76
C ASN A 32 -1.59 13.31 -17.52
N TYR A 33 -0.59 13.92 -16.83
CA TYR A 33 0.72 14.15 -17.42
C TYR A 33 1.42 12.84 -17.81
N LEU A 34 1.43 11.83 -16.93
CA LEU A 34 1.99 10.52 -17.22
C LEU A 34 1.34 9.90 -18.47
N LYS A 35 0.01 9.92 -18.53
CA LYS A 35 -0.79 9.39 -19.66
C LYS A 35 -0.60 10.16 -20.96
N SER A 36 -0.11 11.39 -20.93
CA SER A 36 0.20 12.15 -22.14
C SER A 36 1.35 11.54 -22.98
N GLY A 37 2.09 10.58 -22.41
CA GLY A 37 3.21 9.92 -23.08
C GLY A 37 4.49 10.75 -23.17
N LYS A 38 4.52 11.99 -22.67
CA LYS A 38 5.70 12.88 -22.74
C LYS A 38 6.96 12.28 -22.12
N LEU A 39 6.82 11.46 -21.06
CA LEU A 39 7.94 10.79 -20.42
C LEU A 39 8.59 9.68 -21.29
N GLY A 40 7.99 9.33 -22.43
CA GLY A 40 8.37 8.16 -23.20
C GLY A 40 7.99 6.86 -22.49
N ARG A 41 8.61 5.73 -22.88
CA ARG A 41 8.35 4.46 -22.23
C ARG A 41 8.85 4.47 -20.78
N ILE A 42 7.94 4.21 -19.83
CA ILE A 42 8.29 4.04 -18.41
C ILE A 42 8.97 2.68 -18.24
N ARG A 43 10.16 2.68 -17.65
CA ARG A 43 10.96 1.46 -17.45
C ARG A 43 11.06 1.03 -16.01
N THR A 44 10.99 2.01 -15.08
CA THR A 44 11.04 1.75 -13.65
C THR A 44 10.07 2.69 -12.94
N CYS A 45 9.34 2.15 -11.98
CA CYS A 45 8.58 2.93 -11.01
C CYS A 45 9.16 2.69 -9.61
N LYS A 46 9.13 3.72 -8.76
CA LYS A 46 9.49 3.56 -7.35
C LYS A 46 8.38 4.10 -6.47
N ALA A 47 8.10 3.42 -5.37
CA ALA A 47 7.30 3.91 -4.26
C ALA A 47 8.12 3.76 -2.97
N TRP A 48 8.10 4.78 -2.12
CA TRP A 48 8.89 4.75 -0.88
C TRP A 48 8.17 5.41 0.28
N SER A 49 8.49 4.95 1.51
CA SER A 49 8.02 5.54 2.74
C SER A 49 9.13 5.50 3.80
N TYR A 50 9.67 6.65 4.13
CA TYR A 50 10.67 6.87 5.17
C TYR A 50 9.98 7.57 6.32
N VAL A 51 9.96 6.96 7.50
CA VAL A 51 9.17 7.44 8.63
C VAL A 51 10.04 7.68 9.87
N ASP A 52 10.48 8.92 10.03
CA ASP A 52 11.31 9.38 11.15
C ASP A 52 10.53 9.56 12.46
N TRP A 53 9.23 9.81 12.37
CA TRP A 53 8.35 9.99 13.52
C TRP A 53 8.11 8.71 14.33
N LYS A 54 8.45 7.53 13.78
CA LYS A 54 8.30 6.23 14.43
C LYS A 54 9.63 5.81 15.06
N GLY A 55 9.64 5.66 16.37
CA GLY A 55 10.74 5.07 17.13
C GLY A 55 10.55 3.58 17.42
N ALA A 56 11.38 3.02 18.31
CA ALA A 56 11.24 1.65 18.81
C ALA A 56 9.88 1.43 19.48
N VAL A 57 9.40 0.19 19.44
CA VAL A 57 8.25 -0.28 20.24
C VAL A 57 8.81 -1.02 21.46
N PRO A 58 8.84 -0.40 22.64
CA PRO A 58 9.38 -1.07 23.82
C PRO A 58 8.53 -2.29 24.19
N LYS A 59 9.16 -3.38 24.62
CA LYS A 59 8.47 -4.56 25.13
C LYS A 59 7.70 -4.20 26.40
N VAL A 60 6.42 -4.53 26.43
CA VAL A 60 5.56 -4.35 27.61
C VAL A 60 4.90 -5.69 28.00
N PRO A 61 4.64 -5.95 29.28
CA PRO A 61 3.95 -7.16 29.71
C PRO A 61 2.48 -7.14 29.25
N ASP A 62 1.90 -8.33 29.16
CA ASP A 62 0.46 -8.47 29.02
C ASP A 62 -0.24 -7.90 30.25
N ALA A 63 -1.44 -7.35 30.07
CA ALA A 63 -2.19 -6.64 31.08
C ALA A 63 -3.68 -7.02 31.04
N PRO A 64 -4.46 -6.69 32.08
CA PRO A 64 -5.91 -6.78 32.01
C PRO A 64 -6.47 -5.90 30.88
N VAL A 65 -7.57 -6.35 30.27
CA VAL A 65 -8.30 -5.56 29.27
C VAL A 65 -8.79 -4.25 29.91
N PRO A 66 -8.53 -3.08 29.30
CA PRO A 66 -9.00 -1.82 29.85
C PRO A 66 -10.53 -1.77 30.01
N ALA A 67 -11.00 -1.08 31.03
CA ALA A 67 -12.44 -0.92 31.26
C ALA A 67 -13.15 -0.29 30.05
N GLY A 68 -14.29 -0.82 29.69
CA GLY A 68 -15.09 -0.36 28.53
C GLY A 68 -14.65 -0.90 27.17
N VAL A 69 -13.57 -1.70 27.10
CA VAL A 69 -13.10 -2.31 25.86
C VAL A 69 -13.72 -3.71 25.67
N ASN A 70 -14.43 -3.91 24.57
CA ASN A 70 -14.82 -5.25 24.12
C ASN A 70 -13.65 -5.86 23.31
N TYR A 71 -12.73 -6.51 24.00
CA TYR A 71 -11.51 -7.02 23.41
C TYR A 71 -11.74 -8.20 22.46
N ASP A 72 -12.73 -9.05 22.72
CA ASP A 72 -13.08 -10.16 21.80
C ASP A 72 -13.60 -9.59 20.46
N MET A 73 -14.41 -8.54 20.48
CA MET A 73 -14.84 -7.85 19.26
C MET A 73 -13.68 -7.14 18.55
N TRP A 74 -12.74 -6.55 19.31
CA TRP A 74 -11.56 -5.92 18.73
C TRP A 74 -10.65 -6.94 18.03
N LEU A 75 -10.45 -8.10 18.64
CA LEU A 75 -9.67 -9.19 18.03
C LEU A 75 -10.30 -9.68 16.71
N GLY A 76 -11.64 -9.72 16.62
CA GLY A 76 -12.31 -10.26 15.44
C GLY A 76 -11.77 -11.66 15.11
N PRO A 77 -11.40 -11.93 13.85
CA PRO A 77 -10.88 -13.22 13.42
C PRO A 77 -9.40 -13.46 13.80
N ALA A 78 -8.71 -12.49 14.40
CA ALA A 78 -7.32 -12.66 14.80
C ALA A 78 -7.16 -13.69 15.95
N PRO A 79 -5.96 -14.29 16.13
CA PRO A 79 -5.73 -15.27 17.20
C PRO A 79 -6.03 -14.69 18.58
N LYS A 80 -6.73 -15.48 19.42
CA LYS A 80 -7.01 -15.09 20.80
C LYS A 80 -5.72 -15.05 21.62
N ARG A 81 -5.43 -13.89 22.19
CA ARG A 81 -4.23 -13.62 22.99
C ARG A 81 -4.56 -12.77 24.20
N PRO A 82 -3.79 -12.80 25.28
CA PRO A 82 -3.88 -11.82 26.35
C PRO A 82 -3.76 -10.40 25.80
N PHE A 83 -4.45 -9.46 26.46
CA PHE A 83 -4.33 -8.05 26.07
C PHE A 83 -2.91 -7.54 26.26
N ASN A 84 -2.42 -6.83 25.25
CA ASN A 84 -1.14 -6.16 25.28
C ASN A 84 -1.25 -4.81 24.55
N MET A 85 -0.82 -3.74 25.20
CA MET A 85 -0.95 -2.39 24.67
C MET A 85 -0.22 -2.21 23.33
N ASN A 86 0.89 -2.90 23.09
CA ASN A 86 1.63 -2.83 21.83
C ASN A 86 0.85 -3.41 20.66
N ARG A 87 -0.06 -4.35 20.89
CA ARG A 87 -0.95 -4.91 19.87
C ARG A 87 -2.30 -4.21 19.78
N PHE A 88 -2.49 -3.09 20.48
CA PHE A 88 -3.74 -2.35 20.54
C PHE A 88 -3.66 -1.06 19.73
N HIS A 89 -4.08 0.11 20.28
CA HIS A 89 -4.14 1.37 19.54
C HIS A 89 -2.82 1.69 18.81
N PHE A 90 -2.93 2.11 17.56
CA PHE A 90 -1.86 2.56 16.67
C PHE A 90 -0.78 1.50 16.38
N THR A 91 -0.18 0.89 17.41
CA THR A 91 0.96 -0.03 17.30
C THR A 91 0.61 -1.41 16.76
N TRP A 92 -0.67 -1.78 16.68
CA TRP A 92 -1.12 -2.98 15.98
C TRP A 92 -0.59 -3.11 14.55
N ARG A 93 -0.23 -2.01 13.94
CA ARG A 93 0.35 -1.94 12.58
C ARG A 93 1.58 -2.81 12.39
N TRP A 94 2.34 -3.03 13.45
CA TRP A 94 3.66 -3.67 13.40
C TRP A 94 3.62 -5.18 13.66
N TYR A 95 2.45 -5.78 13.62
CA TYR A 95 2.24 -7.22 13.86
C TYR A 95 1.58 -7.88 12.66
N TRP A 96 2.11 -9.09 12.30
CA TRP A 96 1.64 -9.84 11.13
C TRP A 96 0.16 -10.21 11.19
N GLU A 97 -0.38 -10.44 12.37
CA GLU A 97 -1.79 -10.83 12.55
C GLU A 97 -2.77 -9.67 12.42
N TYR A 98 -2.26 -8.42 12.37
CA TYR A 98 -3.10 -7.21 12.33
C TYR A 98 -2.77 -6.32 11.14
N GLY A 99 -1.73 -5.51 11.25
CA GLY A 99 -1.41 -4.47 10.26
C GLY A 99 -0.45 -4.88 9.16
N ASN A 100 0.39 -5.90 9.38
CA ASN A 100 1.39 -6.39 8.43
C ASN A 100 2.49 -5.37 8.06
N GLY A 101 2.76 -4.39 8.94
CA GLY A 101 3.85 -3.44 8.80
C GLY A 101 3.64 -2.33 7.77
N LEU A 102 4.71 -1.61 7.51
CA LEU A 102 4.69 -0.41 6.66
C LEU A 102 4.37 -0.71 5.20
N MET A 103 4.69 -1.92 4.71
CA MET A 103 4.34 -2.39 3.37
C MET A 103 2.83 -2.34 3.12
N THR A 104 2.02 -2.66 4.09
CA THR A 104 0.56 -2.65 3.96
C THR A 104 -0.07 -1.38 4.52
N ASP A 105 0.56 -0.69 5.47
CA ASP A 105 0.08 0.58 5.99
C ASP A 105 0.26 1.71 4.94
N TRP A 106 1.50 1.99 4.54
CA TRP A 106 1.79 3.02 3.52
C TRP A 106 1.79 2.48 2.09
N GLY A 107 2.19 1.22 1.90
CA GLY A 107 2.30 0.64 0.57
C GLY A 107 0.98 0.64 -0.18
N VAL A 108 -0.15 0.38 0.47
CA VAL A 108 -1.47 0.43 -0.17
C VAL A 108 -1.84 1.81 -0.72
N HIS A 109 -1.27 2.89 -0.19
CA HIS A 109 -1.48 4.24 -0.70
C HIS A 109 -0.58 4.57 -1.89
N LEU A 110 0.68 4.16 -1.85
CA LEU A 110 1.71 4.58 -2.82
C LEU A 110 1.80 3.63 -4.01
N ILE A 111 1.73 2.32 -3.77
CA ILE A 111 1.67 1.29 -4.82
C ILE A 111 0.40 1.46 -5.67
N ASP A 112 -0.73 1.83 -5.05
CA ASP A 112 -1.99 2.08 -5.77
C ASP A 112 -1.81 3.05 -6.93
N TYR A 113 -1.05 4.14 -6.71
CA TYR A 113 -0.83 5.13 -7.75
C TYR A 113 0.04 4.61 -8.90
N ILE A 114 1.04 3.78 -8.60
CA ILE A 114 1.82 3.13 -9.64
C ILE A 114 0.93 2.20 -10.47
N LEU A 115 0.11 1.37 -9.83
CA LEU A 115 -0.84 0.49 -10.52
C LEU A 115 -1.83 1.30 -11.37
N TYR A 116 -2.33 2.40 -10.84
CA TYR A 116 -3.28 3.29 -11.52
C TYR A 116 -2.64 4.01 -12.72
N GLY A 117 -1.47 4.59 -12.53
CA GLY A 117 -0.75 5.30 -13.58
C GLY A 117 -0.31 4.40 -14.72
N MET A 118 0.16 3.20 -14.39
CA MET A 118 0.63 2.21 -15.36
C MET A 118 -0.48 1.32 -15.94
N GLY A 119 -1.72 1.43 -15.45
CA GLY A 119 -2.84 0.60 -15.91
C GLY A 119 -2.65 -0.90 -15.62
N LYS A 120 -1.95 -1.25 -14.55
CA LYS A 120 -1.62 -2.64 -14.20
C LYS A 120 -2.43 -3.17 -13.03
N SER A 121 -2.53 -4.49 -12.94
CA SER A 121 -3.26 -5.17 -11.87
C SER A 121 -2.34 -5.90 -10.90
N VAL A 122 -1.54 -6.83 -11.37
CA VAL A 122 -0.67 -7.67 -10.56
C VAL A 122 0.69 -7.88 -11.25
N PRO A 123 1.79 -8.05 -10.51
CA PRO A 123 3.10 -8.40 -11.06
C PRO A 123 3.16 -9.89 -11.42
N ALA A 124 4.05 -10.24 -12.34
CA ALA A 124 4.36 -11.63 -12.67
C ALA A 124 5.18 -12.30 -11.56
N SER A 125 6.06 -11.54 -10.91
CA SER A 125 6.88 -12.04 -9.80
C SER A 125 7.28 -10.92 -8.85
N VAL A 126 7.64 -11.31 -7.63
CA VAL A 126 8.11 -10.40 -6.56
C VAL A 126 9.25 -11.06 -5.81
N MET A 127 10.24 -10.25 -5.41
CA MET A 127 11.27 -10.63 -4.44
C MET A 127 11.44 -9.49 -3.43
N ALA A 128 11.85 -9.83 -2.19
CA ALA A 128 12.04 -8.82 -1.16
C ALA A 128 13.16 -9.20 -0.20
N ILE A 129 13.82 -8.17 0.34
CA ILE A 129 14.83 -8.28 1.38
C ILE A 129 14.62 -7.18 2.42
N GLY A 130 14.94 -7.44 3.66
CA GLY A 130 14.80 -6.48 4.74
C GLY A 130 15.10 -7.10 6.09
N GLY A 131 14.81 -6.36 7.14
CA GLY A 131 15.03 -6.82 8.52
C GLY A 131 14.68 -5.75 9.54
N LYS A 132 14.98 -6.06 10.78
CA LYS A 132 14.94 -5.13 11.91
C LYS A 132 16.35 -4.59 12.14
N TYR A 133 16.73 -3.56 11.36
CA TYR A 133 18.08 -3.01 11.38
C TYR A 133 18.21 -1.78 12.29
N ALA A 134 17.14 -1.01 12.41
CA ALA A 134 17.11 0.16 13.30
C ALA A 134 16.78 -0.23 14.75
N PHE A 135 15.83 -1.15 14.94
CA PHE A 135 15.31 -1.54 16.26
C PHE A 135 15.28 -3.06 16.43
N PRO A 136 16.46 -3.74 16.48
CA PRO A 136 16.53 -5.21 16.47
C PRO A 136 15.83 -5.87 17.65
N ASP A 137 15.85 -5.22 18.82
CA ASP A 137 15.37 -5.76 20.09
C ASP A 137 13.98 -5.29 20.50
N ASP A 138 13.32 -4.47 19.69
CA ASP A 138 11.98 -3.95 19.99
C ASP A 138 10.89 -5.01 19.80
N ASP A 139 9.65 -4.70 20.20
CA ASP A 139 8.52 -5.64 20.17
C ASP A 139 7.85 -5.74 18.79
N MET A 140 8.22 -4.91 17.82
CA MET A 140 7.75 -4.98 16.46
C MET A 140 8.19 -6.28 15.79
N VAL A 141 7.30 -6.95 15.05
CA VAL A 141 7.59 -8.23 14.37
C VAL A 141 7.74 -8.09 12.85
N THR A 142 7.35 -6.96 12.31
CA THR A 142 7.55 -6.65 10.88
C THR A 142 8.89 -5.94 10.67
N PRO A 143 9.50 -6.00 9.48
CA PRO A 143 10.76 -5.31 9.23
C PRO A 143 10.61 -3.78 9.38
N ASP A 144 11.61 -3.14 9.97
CA ASP A 144 11.72 -1.68 9.99
C ASP A 144 12.35 -1.14 8.70
N THR A 145 13.07 -1.99 8.00
CA THR A 145 13.73 -1.67 6.73
C THR A 145 13.45 -2.79 5.73
N MET A 146 12.91 -2.46 4.56
CA MET A 146 12.58 -3.45 3.54
C MET A 146 12.62 -2.85 2.14
N THR A 147 13.13 -3.62 1.18
CA THR A 147 13.03 -3.35 -0.25
C THR A 147 12.36 -4.53 -0.93
N ALA A 148 11.37 -4.27 -1.78
CA ALA A 148 10.72 -5.27 -2.61
C ALA A 148 10.75 -4.84 -4.09
N VAL A 149 11.02 -5.81 -4.97
CA VAL A 149 11.11 -5.60 -6.42
C VAL A 149 10.05 -6.44 -7.10
N TYR A 150 9.21 -5.78 -7.88
CA TYR A 150 8.07 -6.35 -8.59
C TYR A 150 8.31 -6.31 -10.09
N ASP A 151 8.16 -7.43 -10.75
CA ASP A 151 8.29 -7.56 -12.20
C ASP A 151 6.91 -7.55 -12.86
N PHE A 152 6.62 -6.50 -13.64
CA PHE A 152 5.40 -6.37 -14.44
C PHE A 152 5.61 -6.73 -15.92
N SER A 153 6.74 -7.36 -16.25
CA SER A 153 7.17 -7.77 -17.59
C SER A 153 7.57 -6.63 -18.54
N ASP A 154 6.91 -5.48 -18.45
CA ASP A 154 7.20 -4.29 -19.28
C ASP A 154 7.88 -3.16 -18.49
N PHE A 155 7.83 -3.20 -17.16
CA PHE A 155 8.58 -2.33 -16.25
C PHE A 155 8.82 -3.01 -14.91
N THR A 156 9.75 -2.46 -14.15
CA THR A 156 10.04 -2.90 -12.78
C THR A 156 9.49 -1.87 -11.80
N MET A 157 8.78 -2.33 -10.76
CA MET A 157 8.41 -1.49 -9.62
C MET A 157 9.27 -1.84 -8.41
N ILE A 158 9.76 -0.82 -7.71
CA ILE A 158 10.50 -0.95 -6.45
C ILE A 158 9.66 -0.32 -5.35
N TRP A 159 9.41 -1.06 -4.29
CA TRP A 159 8.98 -0.54 -3.00
C TRP A 159 10.15 -0.50 -2.05
N GLU A 160 10.29 0.58 -1.29
CA GLU A 160 11.24 0.63 -0.19
C GLU A 160 10.67 1.39 1.00
N HIS A 161 11.00 0.91 2.20
CA HIS A 161 10.69 1.66 3.40
C HIS A 161 11.81 1.56 4.43
N THR A 162 11.91 2.61 5.26
CA THR A 162 12.83 2.68 6.39
C THR A 162 12.19 3.45 7.53
N ILE A 163 12.18 2.87 8.73
CA ILE A 163 11.72 3.51 9.96
C ILE A 163 12.92 4.16 10.66
N GLY A 164 12.73 5.31 11.27
CA GLY A 164 13.77 6.06 11.99
C GLY A 164 14.60 7.00 11.10
N ILE A 165 14.33 7.06 9.81
CA ILE A 165 14.97 7.96 8.84
C ILE A 165 13.89 8.67 8.03
N GLY A 166 14.02 9.98 7.79
CA GLY A 166 12.97 10.80 7.16
C GLY A 166 13.32 11.45 5.83
N LEU A 167 14.61 11.44 5.39
CA LEU A 167 14.97 12.23 4.22
C LEU A 167 14.39 11.67 2.90
N GLY A 168 14.39 10.37 2.72
CA GLY A 168 13.78 9.69 1.57
C GLY A 168 14.36 10.04 0.19
N ASN A 169 13.75 9.48 -0.84
CA ASN A 169 14.13 9.75 -2.23
C ASN A 169 13.70 11.14 -2.67
N TRP A 170 14.50 11.80 -3.48
CA TRP A 170 14.20 13.15 -3.98
C TRP A 170 13.99 14.19 -2.86
N LYS A 171 14.58 13.96 -1.67
CA LYS A 171 14.36 14.76 -0.46
C LYS A 171 12.88 14.77 -0.01
N ARG A 172 12.14 13.70 -0.31
CA ARG A 172 10.74 13.52 0.07
C ARG A 172 10.62 12.27 0.95
N PRO A 173 10.06 12.37 2.17
CA PRO A 173 9.99 11.25 3.10
C PRO A 173 9.11 10.10 2.56
N HIS A 174 8.17 10.40 1.69
CA HIS A 174 7.35 9.41 0.99
C HIS A 174 7.00 9.91 -0.40
N GLY A 175 6.68 8.98 -1.29
CA GLY A 175 6.28 9.35 -2.63
C GLY A 175 6.37 8.20 -3.61
N MET A 176 6.25 8.55 -4.86
CA MET A 176 6.44 7.66 -5.99
C MET A 176 7.10 8.40 -7.16
N SER A 177 7.77 7.64 -8.01
CA SER A 177 8.33 8.17 -9.25
C SER A 177 8.08 7.22 -10.42
N TYR A 178 7.94 7.82 -11.61
CA TYR A 178 7.82 7.15 -12.89
C TYR A 178 9.02 7.57 -13.74
N ILE A 179 9.93 6.62 -13.97
CA ILE A 179 11.20 6.87 -14.65
C ILE A 179 11.08 6.40 -16.10
N GLY A 180 10.98 7.36 -16.98
CA GLY A 180 10.81 7.16 -18.42
C GLY A 180 12.05 7.53 -19.22
N GLU A 181 12.01 7.27 -20.54
CA GLU A 181 13.12 7.51 -21.48
C GLU A 181 13.41 9.01 -21.69
N ASN A 182 12.43 9.86 -21.44
CA ASN A 182 12.55 11.30 -21.68
C ASN A 182 12.63 12.12 -20.38
N GLY A 183 12.26 11.52 -19.23
CA GLY A 183 12.30 12.19 -17.94
C GLY A 183 11.65 11.39 -16.83
N THR A 184 11.72 11.93 -15.63
CA THR A 184 11.17 11.32 -14.40
C THR A 184 10.12 12.24 -13.80
N LEU A 185 8.90 11.72 -13.62
CA LEU A 185 7.87 12.35 -12.81
C LEU A 185 8.01 11.87 -11.38
N VAL A 186 8.04 12.81 -10.42
CA VAL A 186 8.06 12.56 -8.98
C VAL A 186 6.81 13.15 -8.36
N LEU A 187 6.14 12.39 -7.49
CA LEU A 187 4.84 12.74 -6.93
C LEU A 187 4.77 12.33 -5.45
N ASP A 188 4.26 13.22 -4.60
CA ASP A 188 3.91 12.96 -3.21
C ASP A 188 2.64 13.73 -2.79
N ARG A 189 2.33 13.73 -1.48
CA ARG A 189 1.15 14.45 -0.95
C ARG A 189 1.27 15.97 -1.02
N ASN A 190 2.47 16.52 -1.23
CA ASN A 190 2.72 17.95 -1.32
C ASN A 190 2.66 18.49 -2.75
N GLY A 191 2.84 17.61 -3.75
CA GLY A 191 2.82 18.00 -5.15
C GLY A 191 3.59 17.06 -6.06
N TRP A 192 3.70 17.44 -7.33
CA TRP A 192 4.45 16.68 -8.33
C TRP A 192 5.31 17.61 -9.20
N GLU A 193 6.35 17.03 -9.79
CA GLU A 193 7.29 17.71 -10.67
C GLU A 193 7.88 16.75 -11.70
N VAL A 194 8.51 17.29 -12.75
CA VAL A 194 9.17 16.48 -13.78
C VAL A 194 10.60 16.95 -14.00
N PHE A 195 11.52 16.00 -13.94
CA PHE A 195 12.92 16.17 -14.26
C PHE A 195 13.20 15.60 -15.66
N PRO A 196 13.67 16.43 -16.62
CA PRO A 196 13.98 15.95 -17.97
C PRO A 196 15.24 15.10 -18.00
N GLU A 197 15.24 14.05 -18.84
CA GLU A 197 16.44 13.32 -19.19
C GLU A 197 17.16 14.03 -20.33
N LYS A 198 18.36 14.56 -20.06
CA LYS A 198 19.21 15.24 -21.07
C LYS A 198 18.44 16.24 -21.95
N GLN A 199 17.57 17.02 -21.34
CA GLN A 199 16.77 18.06 -22.01
C GLN A 199 15.83 17.54 -23.13
N LYS A 200 15.46 16.27 -23.11
CA LYS A 200 14.52 15.69 -24.10
C LYS A 200 13.11 16.24 -24.02
N ILE A 201 12.73 16.73 -22.86
CA ILE A 201 11.44 17.41 -22.59
C ILE A 201 11.70 18.62 -21.71
N GLU A 202 10.76 19.51 -21.61
CA GLU A 202 10.82 20.62 -20.64
C GLU A 202 10.60 20.12 -19.22
N ALA A 203 11.33 20.73 -18.26
CA ALA A 203 11.09 20.51 -16.85
C ALA A 203 9.72 21.03 -16.45
N VAL A 204 9.02 20.31 -15.58
CA VAL A 204 7.80 20.82 -14.96
C VAL A 204 8.15 21.16 -13.52
N PRO A 205 8.06 22.45 -13.12
CA PRO A 205 8.30 22.83 -11.74
C PRO A 205 7.23 22.26 -10.82
N VAL A 206 7.49 22.28 -9.51
CA VAL A 206 6.58 21.71 -8.52
C VAL A 206 5.15 22.27 -8.68
N GLN A 207 4.24 21.38 -9.02
CA GLN A 207 2.80 21.60 -9.00
C GLN A 207 2.31 21.24 -7.61
N LYS A 208 2.02 22.26 -6.81
CA LYS A 208 1.65 22.07 -5.39
C LYS A 208 0.29 21.43 -5.22
N ASN A 209 0.13 20.74 -4.10
CA ASN A 209 -1.16 20.27 -3.65
C ASN A 209 -2.15 21.44 -3.49
N VAL A 210 -3.39 21.23 -3.95
CA VAL A 210 -4.53 22.13 -3.75
C VAL A 210 -5.74 21.33 -3.25
N GLY A 211 -6.46 21.88 -2.28
CA GLY A 211 -7.67 21.29 -1.71
C GLY A 211 -7.42 20.12 -0.74
N ASN A 212 -8.50 19.54 -0.25
CA ASN A 212 -8.50 18.41 0.68
C ASN A 212 -9.02 17.15 -0.03
N GLY A 213 -8.12 16.22 -0.35
CA GLY A 213 -8.48 14.99 -1.05
C GLY A 213 -9.38 14.05 -0.24
N GLN A 214 -9.32 14.09 1.09
CA GLN A 214 -10.19 13.27 1.93
C GLN A 214 -11.64 13.74 1.84
N ASP A 215 -11.89 15.04 1.90
CA ASP A 215 -13.24 15.61 1.76
C ASP A 215 -13.81 15.33 0.35
N LEU A 216 -12.99 15.51 -0.68
CA LEU A 216 -13.38 15.19 -2.06
C LEU A 216 -13.69 13.70 -2.24
N HIS A 217 -12.94 12.84 -1.55
CA HIS A 217 -13.15 11.40 -1.58
C HIS A 217 -14.44 10.98 -0.88
N ALA A 218 -14.72 11.57 0.29
CA ALA A 218 -15.97 11.36 1.00
C ALA A 218 -17.17 11.88 0.17
N ARG A 219 -17.04 13.07 -0.46
CA ARG A 219 -18.09 13.62 -1.33
C ARG A 219 -18.36 12.70 -2.52
N ASN A 220 -17.32 12.20 -3.18
CA ASN A 220 -17.48 11.23 -4.28
C ASN A 220 -18.26 9.98 -3.86
N PHE A 221 -18.00 9.46 -2.65
CA PHE A 221 -18.75 8.32 -2.11
C PHE A 221 -20.23 8.63 -1.93
N LEU A 222 -20.53 9.78 -1.30
CA LEU A 222 -21.92 10.21 -1.07
C LEU A 222 -22.66 10.45 -2.38
N ASP A 223 -22.01 11.13 -3.35
CA ASP A 223 -22.60 11.37 -4.68
C ASP A 223 -22.93 10.05 -5.40
N CYS A 224 -22.03 9.06 -5.29
CA CYS A 224 -22.27 7.74 -5.89
C CYS A 224 -23.41 6.98 -5.19
N LEU A 225 -23.56 7.13 -3.87
CA LEU A 225 -24.68 6.56 -3.12
C LEU A 225 -26.02 7.22 -3.50
N GLU A 226 -26.06 8.56 -3.49
CA GLU A 226 -27.26 9.35 -3.77
C GLU A 226 -27.79 9.08 -5.20
N ASN A 227 -26.88 8.91 -6.16
CA ASN A 227 -27.22 8.72 -7.57
C ASN A 227 -27.21 7.25 -8.02
N ASN A 228 -26.86 6.32 -7.12
CA ASN A 228 -26.68 4.89 -7.43
C ASN A 228 -25.74 4.64 -8.62
N THR A 229 -24.55 5.27 -8.59
CA THR A 229 -23.54 5.21 -9.68
C THR A 229 -22.22 4.62 -9.18
N PRO A 230 -22.17 3.31 -8.84
CA PRO A 230 -20.96 2.66 -8.30
C PRO A 230 -19.75 2.73 -9.25
N GLU A 231 -19.98 2.81 -10.55
CA GLU A 231 -18.93 2.95 -11.57
C GLU A 231 -18.20 4.29 -11.55
N LYS A 232 -18.76 5.30 -10.86
CA LYS A 232 -18.16 6.63 -10.70
C LYS A 232 -17.33 6.76 -9.41
N LEU A 233 -17.21 5.70 -8.63
CA LEU A 233 -16.32 5.70 -7.46
C LEU A 233 -14.86 5.87 -7.91
N ASN A 234 -14.16 6.83 -7.32
CA ASN A 234 -12.74 7.04 -7.57
C ASN A 234 -11.88 5.86 -7.08
N ALA A 235 -12.33 5.18 -6.04
CA ALA A 235 -11.67 3.99 -5.49
C ALA A 235 -12.69 2.96 -5.01
N GLY A 236 -13.28 2.21 -5.91
CA GLY A 236 -14.16 1.09 -5.59
C GLY A 236 -13.42 -0.10 -4.97
N ILE A 237 -14.18 -1.12 -4.53
CA ILE A 237 -13.63 -2.31 -3.86
C ILE A 237 -12.57 -3.04 -4.72
N GLU A 238 -12.64 -2.97 -6.04
CA GLU A 238 -11.67 -3.53 -6.98
C GLU A 238 -10.27 -2.93 -6.80
N VAL A 239 -10.24 -1.62 -6.55
CA VAL A 239 -8.98 -0.88 -6.29
C VAL A 239 -8.35 -1.41 -5.00
N GLY A 240 -9.13 -1.49 -3.93
CA GLY A 240 -8.68 -2.02 -2.64
C GLY A 240 -8.18 -3.46 -2.75
N ARG A 241 -8.93 -4.33 -3.43
CA ARG A 241 -8.55 -5.72 -3.68
C ARG A 241 -7.18 -5.81 -4.38
N ARG A 242 -7.01 -5.05 -5.45
CA ARG A 242 -5.79 -5.05 -6.28
C ARG A 242 -4.57 -4.60 -5.48
N VAL A 243 -4.64 -3.44 -4.86
CA VAL A 243 -3.48 -2.88 -4.16
C VAL A 243 -3.13 -3.67 -2.91
N ALA A 244 -4.12 -4.15 -2.15
CA ALA A 244 -3.87 -4.98 -0.99
C ALA A 244 -3.19 -6.31 -1.38
N LEU A 245 -3.59 -6.92 -2.49
CA LEU A 245 -2.94 -8.11 -3.03
C LEU A 245 -1.47 -7.84 -3.36
N VAL A 246 -1.17 -6.77 -4.10
CA VAL A 246 0.21 -6.43 -4.50
C VAL A 246 1.09 -6.08 -3.29
N ALA A 247 0.57 -5.33 -2.31
CA ALA A 247 1.29 -5.05 -1.07
C ALA A 247 1.58 -6.34 -0.28
N GLN A 248 0.59 -7.24 -0.15
CA GLN A 248 0.81 -8.52 0.53
C GLN A 248 1.79 -9.43 -0.20
N MET A 249 1.87 -9.38 -1.53
CA MET A 249 2.91 -10.12 -2.28
C MET A 249 4.32 -9.75 -1.81
N GLY A 250 4.59 -8.47 -1.54
CA GLY A 250 5.87 -8.03 -0.98
C GLY A 250 6.16 -8.65 0.39
N ASN A 251 5.17 -8.66 1.28
CA ASN A 251 5.29 -9.29 2.58
C ASN A 251 5.49 -10.82 2.49
N VAL A 252 4.80 -11.48 1.58
CA VAL A 252 4.97 -12.93 1.34
C VAL A 252 6.37 -13.21 0.82
N ALA A 253 6.87 -12.45 -0.16
CA ALA A 253 8.24 -12.60 -0.67
C ALA A 253 9.29 -12.42 0.43
N TYR A 254 9.13 -11.39 1.29
CA TYR A 254 10.00 -11.18 2.44
C TYR A 254 9.97 -12.36 3.43
N ARG A 255 8.78 -12.84 3.77
CA ARG A 255 8.61 -13.92 4.77
C ARG A 255 9.06 -15.29 4.29
N THR A 256 9.00 -15.56 2.97
CA THR A 256 9.50 -16.79 2.37
C THR A 256 11.00 -16.74 2.09
N GLY A 257 11.57 -15.52 1.89
CA GLY A 257 12.95 -15.34 1.42
C GLY A 257 13.16 -15.78 -0.04
N GLU A 258 12.08 -15.97 -0.79
CA GLU A 258 12.11 -16.50 -2.15
C GLU A 258 11.62 -15.46 -3.16
N LYS A 259 12.05 -15.57 -4.42
CA LYS A 259 11.34 -14.95 -5.54
C LYS A 259 10.06 -15.74 -5.79
N ILE A 260 8.93 -15.08 -5.57
CA ILE A 260 7.60 -15.69 -5.72
C ILE A 260 6.96 -15.31 -7.05
N TYR A 261 6.14 -16.19 -7.59
CA TYR A 261 5.43 -16.01 -8.85
C TYR A 261 3.93 -16.15 -8.60
N TRP A 262 3.16 -15.26 -9.22
CA TRP A 262 1.70 -15.26 -9.14
C TRP A 262 1.07 -15.96 -10.35
N ASP A 263 0.04 -16.72 -10.12
CA ASP A 263 -0.86 -17.27 -11.13
C ASP A 263 -2.22 -16.56 -10.99
N ASP A 264 -2.45 -15.57 -11.85
CA ASP A 264 -3.65 -14.73 -11.76
C ASP A 264 -4.93 -15.50 -12.12
N ALA A 265 -4.84 -16.51 -12.99
CA ALA A 265 -5.99 -17.34 -13.36
C ALA A 265 -6.46 -18.21 -12.18
N LYS A 266 -5.51 -18.69 -11.38
CA LYS A 266 -5.79 -19.51 -10.19
C LYS A 266 -5.91 -18.69 -8.91
N GLN A 267 -5.60 -17.41 -8.94
CA GLN A 267 -5.57 -16.50 -7.76
C GLN A 267 -4.72 -17.07 -6.61
N GLN A 268 -3.53 -17.58 -6.94
CA GLN A 268 -2.59 -18.17 -5.98
C GLN A 268 -1.13 -18.01 -6.42
N PHE A 269 -0.21 -18.20 -5.51
CA PHE A 269 1.21 -18.33 -5.84
C PHE A 269 1.51 -19.69 -6.46
N LYS A 270 2.61 -19.77 -7.22
CA LYS A 270 3.08 -21.04 -7.82
C LYS A 270 3.78 -21.97 -6.83
N THR A 271 4.01 -21.52 -5.58
CA THR A 271 4.69 -22.29 -4.52
C THR A 271 3.78 -22.48 -3.31
N ASP A 272 3.82 -23.65 -2.68
CA ASP A 272 3.03 -23.96 -1.50
C ASP A 272 3.46 -23.16 -0.27
N THR A 273 4.76 -22.84 -0.16
CA THR A 273 5.31 -22.01 0.91
C THR A 273 4.64 -20.63 0.94
N ALA A 274 4.52 -20.00 -0.22
CA ALA A 274 3.85 -18.72 -0.34
C ALA A 274 2.33 -18.82 -0.10
N ASN A 275 1.68 -19.89 -0.61
CA ASN A 275 0.24 -20.09 -0.45
C ASN A 275 -0.19 -20.32 1.00
N LYS A 276 0.64 -20.95 1.82
CA LYS A 276 0.39 -21.09 3.27
C LYS A 276 0.29 -19.75 4.00
N LEU A 277 0.94 -18.69 3.49
CA LEU A 277 0.93 -17.37 4.11
C LEU A 277 -0.29 -16.52 3.72
N ILE A 278 -1.01 -16.88 2.66
CA ILE A 278 -2.21 -16.15 2.21
C ILE A 278 -3.51 -16.85 2.57
N THR A 279 -3.46 -18.06 3.09
CA THR A 279 -4.64 -18.77 3.58
C THR A 279 -5.00 -18.22 4.97
N PRO A 280 -6.14 -17.54 5.10
CA PRO A 280 -6.52 -17.01 6.40
C PRO A 280 -6.90 -18.14 7.36
N VAL A 281 -6.42 -18.03 8.58
CA VAL A 281 -6.89 -18.86 9.70
C VAL A 281 -7.81 -17.98 10.53
N TYR A 282 -9.10 -18.14 10.36
CA TYR A 282 -10.08 -17.41 11.16
C TYR A 282 -10.26 -18.04 12.53
N ASN A 283 -10.37 -17.21 13.56
CA ASN A 283 -10.53 -17.59 14.96
C ASN A 283 -11.81 -16.98 15.52
N ASN A 284 -12.11 -17.26 16.78
CA ASN A 284 -13.19 -16.61 17.55
C ASN A 284 -14.59 -16.77 16.93
N GLY A 285 -14.87 -17.88 16.24
CA GLY A 285 -16.16 -18.15 15.60
C GLY A 285 -16.40 -17.47 14.26
N TYR A 286 -15.40 -16.82 13.71
CA TYR A 286 -15.43 -16.31 12.33
C TYR A 286 -15.07 -17.45 11.36
N ASN A 287 -15.88 -17.61 10.29
CA ASN A 287 -15.73 -18.65 9.26
C ASN A 287 -15.57 -18.03 7.87
#